data_90d403c4a1656eab330a21c460255c8b
#
_entry.id   90d403c4a1656eab330a21c460255c8b
#
_cell.length_a   1.000
_cell.length_b   1.000
_cell.length_c   1.000
_cell.angle_alpha   90.00
_cell.angle_beta   90.00
_cell.angle_gamma   90.00
#
_symmetry.space_group_name_H-M   'P 1'
#
loop_
_entity.id
_entity.type
_entity.pdbx_description
1 polymer ?
#
loop_
_entity_poly.entity_id
_entity_poly.type
_entity_poly.pdbx_seq_one_letter_code
_entity_poly.pdbx_strand_id
1 'polypeptide(L)'
;MTLLIAILCAVIAVAVYKSSGFKRWRYSKDLTFPEAPKRDLLYGYYSCHDEQVSETKDHVNLFFESQFQGQDRAIQNILEMSRTTILDLSAQMFTREGHTGPFTLRDDALLHVIAFLRRLSDAGALKHVKYLYPIDEPNNTVQDETTLRRAIALVFEAASQFIELRGVRLAVIYAADKPNICQDAYALVGFNDYDMRSHVLVSDKYKQLKASLGVGQQIMLIPGGAYGQDPTPFINFANANAEVGAVVPFLWFDDHTGSVGSLGIRSNGMKDAYIAAGKSVCAIS
;
A
#
# COMPACT_ATOMS: atom_id res chain seq x y z
N MET A 1 13.08 32.22 -42.76
CA MET A 1 12.92 30.74 -42.64
C MET A 1 12.79 30.26 -41.20
N THR A 2 13.55 30.79 -40.27
CA THR A 2 13.56 30.38 -38.87
C THR A 2 12.24 30.65 -38.09
N LEU A 3 11.55 31.76 -38.36
CA LEU A 3 10.30 32.11 -37.70
C LEU A 3 9.13 31.19 -38.09
N LEU A 4 9.09 30.73 -39.35
CA LEU A 4 8.04 29.84 -39.83
C LEU A 4 8.14 28.43 -39.21
N ILE A 5 9.36 27.94 -38.97
CA ILE A 5 9.63 26.66 -38.29
C ILE A 5 9.21 26.71 -36.82
N ALA A 6 9.49 27.81 -36.13
CA ALA A 6 9.08 27.99 -34.74
C ALA A 6 7.55 28.01 -34.54
N ILE A 7 6.84 28.66 -35.49
CA ILE A 7 5.36 28.71 -35.48
C ILE A 7 4.78 27.32 -35.81
N LEU A 8 5.38 26.58 -36.72
CA LEU A 8 4.93 25.23 -37.08
C LEU A 8 5.14 24.25 -35.90
N CYS A 9 6.27 24.32 -35.19
CA CYS A 9 6.53 23.50 -33.99
C CYS A 9 5.55 23.83 -32.84
N ALA A 10 5.22 25.12 -32.64
CA ALA A 10 4.24 25.53 -31.65
C ALA A 10 2.81 25.05 -31.97
N VAL A 11 2.42 25.10 -33.24
CA VAL A 11 1.10 24.61 -33.70
C VAL A 11 1.01 23.08 -33.59
N ILE A 12 2.08 22.36 -33.93
CA ILE A 12 2.14 20.89 -33.73
C ILE A 12 2.08 20.52 -32.29
N ALA A 13 2.81 21.22 -31.40
CA ALA A 13 2.78 20.98 -29.94
C ALA A 13 1.37 21.22 -29.35
N VAL A 14 0.67 22.27 -29.79
CA VAL A 14 -0.72 22.55 -29.37
C VAL A 14 -1.70 21.54 -29.95
N ALA A 15 -1.49 21.07 -31.18
CA ALA A 15 -2.33 20.05 -31.81
C ALA A 15 -2.13 18.67 -31.17
N VAL A 16 -0.90 18.29 -30.83
CA VAL A 16 -0.59 17.06 -30.05
C VAL A 16 -1.15 17.15 -28.64
N TYR A 17 -1.07 18.31 -27.98
CA TYR A 17 -1.66 18.54 -26.66
C TYR A 17 -3.20 18.50 -26.68
N LYS A 18 -3.84 18.91 -27.78
CA LYS A 18 -5.32 18.84 -27.96
C LYS A 18 -5.81 17.50 -28.50
N SER A 19 -4.98 16.76 -29.26
CA SER A 19 -5.34 15.45 -29.82
C SER A 19 -5.01 14.28 -28.90
N SER A 20 -4.09 14.45 -27.96
CA SER A 20 -4.05 13.58 -26.78
C SER A 20 -5.34 13.86 -26.02
N GLY A 21 -6.41 13.25 -26.48
CA GLY A 21 -7.69 13.31 -25.81
C GLY A 21 -7.47 12.88 -24.38
N PHE A 22 -7.27 13.85 -23.51
CA PHE A 22 -7.52 13.70 -22.09
C PHE A 22 -8.98 13.27 -22.01
N LYS A 23 -9.24 11.97 -22.21
CA LYS A 23 -10.46 11.36 -21.71
C LYS A 23 -10.39 11.67 -20.23
N ARG A 24 -11.08 12.74 -19.81
CA ARG A 24 -11.43 12.94 -18.43
C ARG A 24 -11.95 11.58 -17.96
N TRP A 25 -11.09 10.83 -17.31
CA TRP A 25 -11.53 9.76 -16.47
C TRP A 25 -12.40 10.48 -15.42
N ARG A 26 -13.68 10.57 -15.74
CA ARG A 26 -14.67 10.78 -14.70
C ARG A 26 -14.49 9.52 -13.87
N TYR A 27 -13.87 9.66 -12.72
CA TYR A 27 -14.02 8.68 -11.68
C TYR A 27 -15.53 8.47 -11.57
N SER A 28 -15.99 7.43 -12.21
CA SER A 28 -17.36 6.95 -12.09
C SER A 28 -17.49 6.60 -10.61
N LYS A 29 -18.56 7.03 -9.97
CA LYS A 29 -18.95 6.54 -8.64
C LYS A 29 -19.16 5.03 -8.62
N ASP A 30 -19.00 4.39 -9.74
CA ASP A 30 -19.19 2.96 -10.02
C ASP A 30 -17.83 2.23 -10.23
N LEU A 31 -16.79 2.55 -9.45
CA LEU A 31 -15.67 1.62 -9.28
C LEU A 31 -16.20 0.38 -8.54
N THR A 32 -16.87 -0.50 -9.29
CA THR A 32 -17.14 -1.86 -8.81
C THR A 32 -15.81 -2.60 -8.83
N PHE A 33 -15.21 -2.76 -7.66
CA PHE A 33 -14.14 -3.72 -7.50
C PHE A 33 -14.72 -5.11 -7.83
N PRO A 34 -13.98 -5.98 -8.55
CA PRO A 34 -14.42 -7.35 -8.72
C PRO A 34 -14.68 -7.96 -7.34
N GLU A 35 -15.75 -8.77 -7.22
CA GLU A 35 -16.06 -9.47 -5.97
C GLU A 35 -14.78 -10.07 -5.39
N ALA A 36 -14.55 -9.84 -4.10
CA ALA A 36 -13.39 -10.37 -3.43
C ALA A 36 -13.42 -11.91 -3.60
N PRO A 37 -12.35 -12.53 -4.11
CA PRO A 37 -12.29 -13.98 -4.23
C PRO A 37 -12.53 -14.60 -2.86
N LYS A 38 -13.13 -15.80 -2.84
CA LYS A 38 -13.36 -16.57 -1.62
C LYS A 38 -12.08 -16.60 -0.79
N ARG A 39 -12.15 -15.98 0.36
CA ARG A 39 -11.32 -15.99 1.54
C ARG A 39 -9.93 -16.63 1.44
N ASP A 40 -9.00 -15.89 0.86
CA ASP A 40 -7.60 -16.03 1.22
C ASP A 40 -7.26 -14.86 2.14
N LEU A 41 -7.37 -15.05 3.45
CA LEU A 41 -6.94 -14.05 4.42
C LEU A 41 -5.45 -13.81 4.20
N LEU A 42 -5.08 -12.55 3.96
CA LEU A 42 -3.69 -12.17 3.79
C LEU A 42 -3.06 -11.91 5.17
N TYR A 43 -1.86 -12.44 5.36
CA TYR A 43 -1.07 -12.24 6.56
C TYR A 43 0.38 -11.89 6.21
N GLY A 44 0.86 -10.78 6.72
CA GLY A 44 2.24 -10.31 6.54
C GLY A 44 2.55 -9.23 7.53
N TYR A 45 3.74 -8.66 7.48
CA TYR A 45 4.14 -7.59 8.39
C TYR A 45 4.20 -6.27 7.65
N TYR A 46 3.75 -5.21 8.32
CA TYR A 46 3.89 -3.86 7.82
C TYR A 46 5.36 -3.52 7.66
N SER A 47 5.73 -3.03 6.49
CA SER A 47 7.05 -2.48 6.22
C SER A 47 8.20 -3.46 6.51
N CYS A 48 8.52 -4.33 5.56
CA CYS A 48 9.61 -5.31 5.71
C CYS A 48 10.99 -4.74 5.35
N HIS A 49 11.98 -5.07 6.15
CA HIS A 49 13.41 -4.92 5.87
C HIS A 49 14.03 -6.23 5.39
N ASP A 50 15.22 -6.19 4.79
CA ASP A 50 15.92 -7.34 4.19
C ASP A 50 16.04 -8.56 5.11
N GLU A 51 16.42 -8.34 6.36
CA GLU A 51 16.57 -9.40 7.33
C GLU A 51 15.26 -10.17 7.59
N GLN A 52 14.13 -9.54 7.30
CA GLN A 52 12.81 -10.11 7.54
C GLN A 52 12.39 -11.10 6.48
N VAL A 53 12.91 -10.98 5.26
CA VAL A 53 12.58 -11.88 4.16
C VAL A 53 12.87 -13.32 4.56
N SER A 54 14.09 -13.60 5.03
CA SER A 54 14.49 -14.93 5.47
C SER A 54 13.77 -15.40 6.74
N GLU A 55 13.45 -14.48 7.65
CA GLU A 55 12.82 -14.80 8.93
C GLU A 55 11.31 -15.06 8.79
N THR A 56 10.64 -14.40 7.84
CA THR A 56 9.16 -14.37 7.79
C THR A 56 8.55 -15.19 6.66
N LYS A 57 9.27 -15.52 5.60
CA LYS A 57 8.75 -16.16 4.40
C LYS A 57 7.97 -17.47 4.62
N ASP A 58 8.25 -18.20 5.68
CA ASP A 58 7.64 -19.50 5.97
C ASP A 58 6.30 -19.39 6.70
N HIS A 59 5.92 -18.19 7.12
CA HIS A 59 4.68 -17.97 7.85
C HIS A 59 3.89 -16.73 7.42
N VAL A 60 4.18 -16.22 6.21
CA VAL A 60 3.41 -15.13 5.59
C VAL A 60 2.97 -15.53 4.18
N ASN A 61 1.81 -15.02 3.75
CA ASN A 61 1.33 -15.09 2.37
C ASN A 61 1.20 -13.69 1.73
N LEU A 62 1.49 -12.65 2.51
CA LEU A 62 1.54 -11.26 2.09
C LEU A 62 2.92 -10.67 2.41
N PHE A 63 3.46 -9.91 1.46
CA PHE A 63 4.69 -9.15 1.62
C PHE A 63 4.41 -7.65 1.42
N PHE A 64 4.80 -6.81 2.37
CA PHE A 64 4.69 -5.37 2.27
C PHE A 64 6.08 -4.78 2.02
N GLU A 65 6.36 -4.37 0.77
CA GLU A 65 7.65 -3.83 0.36
C GLU A 65 7.65 -2.31 0.41
N SER A 66 8.45 -1.74 1.30
CA SER A 66 8.53 -0.28 1.55
C SER A 66 9.76 0.40 0.96
N GLN A 67 10.61 -0.33 0.24
CA GLN A 67 11.81 0.18 -0.47
C GLN A 67 12.82 0.94 0.42
N PHE A 68 12.88 0.69 1.71
CA PHE A 68 13.80 1.38 2.62
C PHE A 68 15.27 1.23 2.23
N GLN A 69 15.60 0.15 1.52
CA GLN A 69 16.97 -0.16 1.08
C GLN A 69 17.16 0.06 -0.43
N GLY A 70 16.23 0.78 -1.05
CA GLY A 70 16.27 1.15 -2.45
C GLY A 70 15.66 0.12 -3.39
N GLN A 71 15.51 0.53 -4.64
CA GLN A 71 14.74 -0.22 -5.64
C GLN A 71 15.33 -1.58 -6.01
N ASP A 72 16.67 -1.70 -6.09
CA ASP A 72 17.33 -2.96 -6.45
C ASP A 72 17.07 -4.02 -5.39
N ARG A 73 17.14 -3.64 -4.13
CA ARG A 73 16.89 -4.55 -3.03
C ARG A 73 15.41 -4.91 -2.93
N ALA A 74 14.51 -3.97 -3.15
CA ALA A 74 13.07 -4.23 -3.21
C ALA A 74 12.73 -5.29 -4.27
N ILE A 75 13.34 -5.21 -5.46
CA ILE A 75 13.17 -6.23 -6.51
C ILE A 75 13.62 -7.61 -6.02
N GLN A 76 14.79 -7.69 -5.40
CA GLN A 76 15.34 -8.95 -4.86
C GLN A 76 14.42 -9.52 -3.77
N ASN A 77 13.97 -8.69 -2.85
CA ASN A 77 13.07 -9.09 -1.76
C ASN A 77 11.75 -9.66 -2.28
N ILE A 78 11.12 -9.00 -3.27
CA ILE A 78 9.87 -9.48 -3.89
C ILE A 78 10.08 -10.85 -4.54
N LEU A 79 11.19 -11.05 -5.25
CA LEU A 79 11.50 -12.32 -5.88
C LEU A 79 11.78 -13.42 -4.85
N GLU A 80 12.51 -13.12 -3.78
CA GLU A 80 12.81 -14.06 -2.71
C GLU A 80 11.56 -14.47 -1.94
N MET A 81 10.71 -13.49 -1.58
CA MET A 81 9.43 -13.76 -0.90
C MET A 81 8.48 -14.54 -1.79
N SER A 82 8.36 -14.14 -3.04
CA SER A 82 7.49 -14.79 -4.03
C SER A 82 6.04 -14.94 -3.53
N ARG A 83 5.52 -13.92 -2.85
CA ARG A 83 4.18 -13.86 -2.24
C ARG A 83 3.37 -12.70 -2.83
N THR A 84 2.06 -12.69 -2.55
CA THR A 84 1.24 -11.50 -2.79
C THR A 84 1.92 -10.28 -2.18
N THR A 85 2.16 -9.24 -3.00
CA THR A 85 2.92 -8.07 -2.57
C THR A 85 2.05 -6.82 -2.57
N ILE A 86 2.11 -6.05 -1.47
CA ILE A 86 1.78 -4.62 -1.43
C ILE A 86 3.07 -3.86 -1.72
N LEU A 87 3.10 -3.06 -2.77
CA LEU A 87 4.26 -2.27 -3.18
C LEU A 87 4.07 -0.80 -2.84
N ASP A 88 4.88 -0.28 -1.94
CA ASP A 88 4.93 1.14 -1.62
C ASP A 88 5.57 1.93 -2.76
N LEU A 89 4.90 2.99 -3.20
CA LEU A 89 5.32 3.91 -4.26
C LEU A 89 5.64 5.31 -3.75
N SER A 90 5.62 5.53 -2.44
CA SER A 90 5.82 6.87 -1.85
C SER A 90 7.07 7.55 -2.36
N ALA A 91 8.18 6.82 -2.44
CA ALA A 91 9.48 7.35 -2.90
C ALA A 91 9.48 7.77 -4.38
N GLN A 92 8.65 7.15 -5.23
CA GLN A 92 8.51 7.51 -6.63
C GLN A 92 7.53 8.66 -6.82
N MET A 93 6.53 8.73 -5.95
CA MET A 93 5.42 9.67 -6.08
C MET A 93 5.70 11.03 -5.44
N PHE A 94 6.40 11.04 -4.31
CA PHE A 94 6.50 12.22 -3.47
C PHE A 94 7.93 12.59 -3.13
N THR A 95 8.14 13.88 -2.87
CA THR A 95 9.32 14.43 -2.20
C THR A 95 8.92 14.94 -0.83
N ARG A 96 9.89 15.03 0.07
CA ARG A 96 9.69 15.56 1.42
C ARG A 96 10.83 16.51 1.76
N GLU A 97 10.51 17.71 2.24
CA GLU A 97 11.51 18.62 2.76
C GLU A 97 11.94 18.21 4.18
N GLY A 98 13.18 17.74 4.29
CA GLY A 98 13.71 17.22 5.55
C GLY A 98 12.97 15.99 6.07
N HIS A 99 13.09 15.69 7.37
CA HIS A 99 12.47 14.52 7.98
C HIS A 99 11.02 14.73 8.43
N THR A 100 10.57 15.97 8.57
CA THR A 100 9.26 16.33 9.16
C THR A 100 8.38 17.19 8.27
N GLY A 101 8.84 17.62 7.09
CA GLY A 101 8.08 18.44 6.16
C GLY A 101 6.90 17.66 5.53
N PRO A 102 5.94 18.37 4.93
CA PRO A 102 4.85 17.75 4.21
C PRO A 102 5.37 17.00 2.97
N PHE A 103 4.63 16.00 2.56
CA PHE A 103 4.87 15.33 1.29
C PHE A 103 4.31 16.16 0.14
N THR A 104 5.13 16.38 -0.89
CA THR A 104 4.77 17.11 -2.11
C THR A 104 4.80 16.14 -3.29
N LEU A 105 3.70 16.06 -4.04
CA LEU A 105 3.63 15.24 -5.25
C LEU A 105 4.64 15.76 -6.27
N ARG A 106 5.52 14.89 -6.75
CA ARG A 106 6.52 15.20 -7.77
C ARG A 106 5.85 15.53 -9.10
N ASP A 107 6.39 16.50 -9.82
CA ASP A 107 5.91 16.82 -11.18
C ASP A 107 6.20 15.69 -12.18
N ASP A 108 7.26 14.92 -11.95
CA ASP A 108 7.72 13.78 -12.76
C ASP A 108 7.32 12.42 -12.16
N ALA A 109 6.38 12.38 -11.20
CA ALA A 109 5.95 11.17 -10.51
C ALA A 109 5.60 10.02 -11.46
N LEU A 110 4.85 10.30 -12.53
CA LEU A 110 4.47 9.29 -13.53
C LEU A 110 5.68 8.58 -14.12
N LEU A 111 6.71 9.34 -14.50
CA LEU A 111 7.94 8.79 -15.09
C LEU A 111 8.71 7.91 -14.10
N HIS A 112 8.80 8.35 -12.83
CA HIS A 112 9.45 7.57 -11.79
C HIS A 112 8.73 6.26 -11.48
N VAL A 113 7.39 6.29 -11.40
CA VAL A 113 6.58 5.08 -11.19
C VAL A 113 6.74 4.12 -12.37
N ILE A 114 6.59 4.60 -13.62
CA ILE A 114 6.76 3.75 -14.82
C ILE A 114 8.16 3.13 -14.85
N ALA A 115 9.20 3.92 -14.60
CA ALA A 115 10.59 3.43 -14.61
C ALA A 115 10.79 2.31 -13.58
N PHE A 116 10.25 2.47 -12.35
CA PHE A 116 10.37 1.45 -11.33
C PHE A 116 9.54 0.20 -11.64
N LEU A 117 8.30 0.34 -12.07
CA LEU A 117 7.46 -0.80 -12.49
C LEU A 117 8.08 -1.57 -13.65
N ARG A 118 8.74 -0.89 -14.60
CA ARG A 118 9.47 -1.52 -15.71
C ARG A 118 10.62 -2.38 -15.20
N ARG A 119 11.42 -1.88 -14.26
CA ARG A 119 12.50 -2.66 -13.63
C ARG A 119 11.98 -3.92 -12.93
N LEU A 120 10.83 -3.81 -12.24
CA LEU A 120 10.15 -4.95 -11.62
C LEU A 120 9.65 -5.96 -12.67
N SER A 121 9.09 -5.47 -13.79
CA SER A 121 8.63 -6.31 -14.90
C SER A 121 9.80 -7.04 -15.56
N ASP A 122 10.87 -6.31 -15.91
CA ASP A 122 12.06 -6.87 -16.54
C ASP A 122 12.73 -7.95 -15.67
N ALA A 123 12.67 -7.80 -14.36
CA ALA A 123 13.16 -8.79 -13.39
C ALA A 123 12.17 -9.94 -13.12
N GLY A 124 10.93 -9.88 -13.64
CA GLY A 124 9.88 -10.86 -13.37
C GLY A 124 9.28 -10.78 -11.96
N ALA A 125 9.54 -9.68 -11.22
CA ALA A 125 9.02 -9.45 -9.87
C ALA A 125 7.59 -8.90 -9.88
N LEU A 126 7.20 -8.17 -10.94
CA LEU A 126 5.93 -7.44 -11.01
C LEU A 126 4.69 -8.33 -10.93
N LYS A 127 4.77 -9.58 -11.36
CA LYS A 127 3.69 -10.59 -11.28
C LYS A 127 3.21 -10.87 -9.84
N HIS A 128 4.06 -10.61 -8.85
CA HIS A 128 3.74 -10.80 -7.43
C HIS A 128 2.99 -9.60 -6.83
N VAL A 129 3.07 -8.43 -7.47
CA VAL A 129 2.41 -7.20 -7.01
C VAL A 129 0.91 -7.29 -7.28
N LYS A 130 0.10 -7.27 -6.22
CA LYS A 130 -1.36 -7.29 -6.28
C LYS A 130 -1.99 -6.01 -5.75
N TYR A 131 -1.23 -5.27 -4.95
CA TYR A 131 -1.64 -4.00 -4.42
C TYR A 131 -0.53 -2.96 -4.60
N LEU A 132 -0.92 -1.77 -5.01
CA LEU A 132 -0.05 -0.59 -5.03
C LEU A 132 -0.43 0.31 -3.85
N TYR A 133 0.57 0.87 -3.20
CA TYR A 133 0.43 1.70 -2.02
C TYR A 133 1.03 3.08 -2.33
N PRO A 134 0.20 4.08 -2.72
CA PRO A 134 0.70 5.36 -3.21
C PRO A 134 1.48 6.14 -2.18
N ILE A 135 1.01 6.13 -0.92
CA ILE A 135 1.64 6.83 0.20
C ILE A 135 1.08 6.33 1.53
N ASP A 136 1.91 6.38 2.55
CA ASP A 136 1.53 6.05 3.92
C ASP A 136 0.78 7.20 4.60
N GLU A 137 -0.27 6.84 5.36
CA GLU A 137 -1.11 7.78 6.10
C GLU A 137 -1.48 9.06 5.32
N PRO A 138 -2.14 8.94 4.15
CA PRO A 138 -2.38 10.09 3.29
C PRO A 138 -3.16 11.21 3.98
N ASN A 139 -4.03 10.87 4.93
CA ASN A 139 -4.78 11.83 5.74
C ASN A 139 -3.89 12.61 6.75
N ASN A 140 -2.69 12.13 7.00
CA ASN A 140 -1.69 12.76 7.85
C ASN A 140 -0.58 13.43 7.04
N THR A 141 -0.15 12.81 5.96
CA THR A 141 1.06 13.17 5.22
C THR A 141 0.78 14.13 4.05
N VAL A 142 -0.27 13.90 3.28
CA VAL A 142 -0.67 14.75 2.13
C VAL A 142 -1.72 15.78 2.55
N GLN A 143 -2.74 15.36 3.30
CA GLN A 143 -3.84 16.16 3.84
C GLN A 143 -4.75 16.86 2.78
N ASP A 144 -4.35 16.89 1.52
CA ASP A 144 -5.11 17.48 0.41
C ASP A 144 -5.67 16.38 -0.49
N GLU A 145 -7.00 16.29 -0.54
CA GLU A 145 -7.71 15.29 -1.32
C GLU A 145 -7.44 15.42 -2.82
N THR A 146 -7.29 16.63 -3.34
CA THR A 146 -7.04 16.88 -4.76
C THR A 146 -5.69 16.32 -5.19
N THR A 147 -4.65 16.60 -4.41
CA THR A 147 -3.31 16.07 -4.62
C THR A 147 -3.28 14.56 -4.54
N LEU A 148 -3.97 13.96 -3.55
CA LEU A 148 -4.04 12.52 -3.41
C LEU A 148 -4.79 11.87 -4.59
N ARG A 149 -5.92 12.43 -5.04
CA ARG A 149 -6.64 11.93 -6.22
C ARG A 149 -5.80 12.00 -7.48
N ARG A 150 -4.99 13.07 -7.65
CA ARG A 150 -4.03 13.18 -8.75
C ARG A 150 -2.96 12.09 -8.66
N ALA A 151 -2.39 11.85 -7.48
CA ALA A 151 -1.41 10.78 -7.26
C ALA A 151 -1.99 9.40 -7.61
N ILE A 152 -3.19 9.09 -7.13
CA ILE A 152 -3.90 7.85 -7.45
C ILE A 152 -4.11 7.69 -8.96
N ALA A 153 -4.51 8.75 -9.67
CA ALA A 153 -4.69 8.71 -11.11
C ALA A 153 -3.38 8.38 -11.85
N LEU A 154 -2.25 8.98 -11.44
CA LEU A 154 -0.93 8.70 -11.99
C LEU A 154 -0.49 7.25 -11.76
N VAL A 155 -0.80 6.68 -10.58
CA VAL A 155 -0.51 5.26 -10.30
C VAL A 155 -1.27 4.34 -11.24
N PHE A 156 -2.57 4.56 -11.47
CA PHE A 156 -3.34 3.76 -12.41
C PHE A 156 -2.90 3.96 -13.86
N GLU A 157 -2.53 5.18 -14.26
CA GLU A 157 -1.96 5.47 -15.57
C GLU A 157 -0.66 4.69 -15.80
N ALA A 158 0.25 4.70 -14.82
CA ALA A 158 1.48 3.92 -14.88
C ALA A 158 1.21 2.41 -14.94
N ALA A 159 0.34 1.90 -14.05
CA ALA A 159 0.01 0.48 -13.97
C ALA A 159 -0.64 -0.04 -15.26
N SER A 160 -1.42 0.78 -15.97
CA SER A 160 -2.08 0.41 -17.22
C SER A 160 -1.12 0.01 -18.35
N GLN A 161 0.17 0.37 -18.23
CA GLN A 161 1.21 0.03 -19.21
C GLN A 161 1.76 -1.40 -19.05
N PHE A 162 1.39 -2.10 -17.96
CA PHE A 162 1.93 -3.41 -17.61
C PHE A 162 0.82 -4.46 -17.55
N ILE A 163 0.97 -5.53 -18.34
CA ILE A 163 -0.01 -6.62 -18.40
C ILE A 163 -0.12 -7.37 -17.07
N GLU A 164 0.99 -7.46 -16.32
CA GLU A 164 1.08 -8.12 -15.02
C GLU A 164 0.24 -7.40 -13.95
N LEU A 165 0.00 -6.10 -14.12
CA LEU A 165 -0.82 -5.28 -13.23
C LEU A 165 -2.28 -5.16 -13.69
N ARG A 166 -2.72 -5.97 -14.65
CA ARG A 166 -4.14 -6.01 -15.02
C ARG A 166 -4.98 -6.42 -13.81
N GLY A 167 -5.84 -5.52 -13.36
CA GLY A 167 -6.67 -5.73 -12.15
C GLY A 167 -5.93 -5.49 -10.84
N VAL A 168 -4.76 -4.86 -10.86
CA VAL A 168 -4.09 -4.38 -9.65
C VAL A 168 -5.02 -3.46 -8.86
N ARG A 169 -4.96 -3.53 -7.54
CA ARG A 169 -5.78 -2.74 -6.62
C ARG A 169 -4.91 -1.82 -5.77
N LEU A 170 -5.51 -0.87 -5.10
CA LEU A 170 -4.81 -0.01 -4.15
C LEU A 170 -5.05 -0.46 -2.72
N ALA A 171 -4.03 -0.30 -1.89
CA ALA A 171 -4.10 -0.44 -0.45
C ALA A 171 -3.76 0.88 0.23
N VAL A 172 -4.30 1.11 1.42
CA VAL A 172 -4.02 2.29 2.24
C VAL A 172 -4.09 1.95 3.73
N ILE A 173 -3.25 2.61 4.51
CA ILE A 173 -3.35 2.69 5.97
C ILE A 173 -3.53 4.17 6.31
N TYR A 174 -4.54 4.48 7.12
CA TYR A 174 -4.83 5.83 7.58
C TYR A 174 -4.34 6.03 9.02
N ALA A 175 -3.95 7.27 9.34
CA ALA A 175 -3.82 7.69 10.72
C ALA A 175 -5.19 7.65 11.41
N ALA A 176 -5.27 7.04 12.59
CA ALA A 176 -6.54 6.77 13.26
C ALA A 176 -7.26 8.03 13.75
N ASP A 177 -6.51 9.07 14.06
CA ASP A 177 -7.01 10.33 14.65
C ASP A 177 -7.57 11.33 13.64
N LYS A 178 -7.48 11.03 12.32
CA LYS A 178 -7.88 11.93 11.23
C LYS A 178 -8.95 11.30 10.33
N PRO A 179 -9.80 12.12 9.69
CA PRO A 179 -10.76 11.63 8.70
C PRO A 179 -10.06 10.95 7.52
N ASN A 180 -10.66 9.87 7.02
CA ASN A 180 -10.18 9.23 5.80
C ASN A 180 -10.48 10.11 4.57
N ILE A 181 -9.54 10.18 3.63
CA ILE A 181 -9.67 10.90 2.36
C ILE A 181 -9.51 9.92 1.19
N CYS A 182 -10.25 10.11 0.11
CA CYS A 182 -10.22 9.25 -1.09
C CYS A 182 -10.40 7.74 -0.79
N GLN A 183 -11.12 7.36 0.27
CA GLN A 183 -11.28 5.96 0.65
C GLN A 183 -11.88 5.11 -0.47
N ASP A 184 -12.74 5.70 -1.29
CA ASP A 184 -13.39 5.09 -2.44
C ASP A 184 -12.41 4.53 -3.50
N ALA A 185 -11.17 4.99 -3.51
CA ALA A 185 -10.15 4.55 -4.46
C ALA A 185 -9.41 3.26 -4.05
N TYR A 186 -9.56 2.81 -2.81
CA TYR A 186 -8.76 1.72 -2.26
C TYR A 186 -9.58 0.45 -2.08
N ALA A 187 -9.01 -0.70 -2.42
CA ALA A 187 -9.64 -1.99 -2.22
C ALA A 187 -9.32 -2.60 -0.85
N LEU A 188 -8.16 -2.28 -0.28
CA LEU A 188 -7.74 -2.74 1.04
C LEU A 188 -7.46 -1.51 1.92
N VAL A 189 -8.26 -1.32 2.97
CA VAL A 189 -8.29 -0.11 3.79
C VAL A 189 -8.03 -0.47 5.24
N GLY A 190 -6.99 0.11 5.81
CA GLY A 190 -6.65 -0.03 7.22
C GLY A 190 -6.53 1.31 7.94
N PHE A 191 -6.38 1.26 9.24
CA PHE A 191 -5.91 2.37 10.06
C PHE A 191 -5.01 1.85 11.17
N ASN A 192 -4.03 2.64 11.56
CA ASN A 192 -3.17 2.35 12.67
C ASN A 192 -3.75 2.96 13.95
N ASP A 193 -3.83 2.15 14.99
CA ASP A 193 -4.20 2.58 16.34
C ASP A 193 -3.53 1.64 17.33
N TYR A 194 -2.28 1.92 17.62
CA TYR A 194 -1.42 1.04 18.39
C TYR A 194 -1.71 1.06 19.88
N ASP A 195 -2.42 2.07 20.38
CA ASP A 195 -2.77 2.21 21.78
C ASP A 195 -4.01 1.37 22.15
N MET A 196 -4.84 1.01 21.18
CA MET A 196 -6.15 0.43 21.43
C MET A 196 -6.18 -1.09 21.64
N ARG A 197 -5.06 -1.78 21.53
CA ARG A 197 -4.97 -3.24 21.72
C ARG A 197 -6.09 -4.00 20.98
N SER A 198 -6.51 -5.16 21.45
CA SER A 198 -7.57 -5.95 20.79
C SER A 198 -8.96 -5.29 20.81
N HIS A 199 -9.21 -4.34 21.72
CA HIS A 199 -10.50 -3.64 21.75
C HIS A 199 -10.69 -2.65 20.59
N VAL A 200 -9.65 -2.36 19.79
CA VAL A 200 -9.78 -1.62 18.53
C VAL A 200 -10.84 -2.25 17.62
N LEU A 201 -11.00 -3.57 17.66
CA LEU A 201 -11.93 -4.34 16.85
C LEU A 201 -13.41 -4.00 17.12
N VAL A 202 -13.70 -3.40 18.25
CA VAL A 202 -15.05 -2.93 18.64
C VAL A 202 -15.15 -1.41 18.76
N SER A 203 -14.08 -0.70 18.44
CA SER A 203 -14.00 0.77 18.52
C SER A 203 -14.96 1.44 17.54
N ASP A 204 -15.28 2.70 17.82
CA ASP A 204 -16.11 3.50 16.90
C ASP A 204 -15.38 3.76 15.57
N LYS A 205 -14.06 3.90 15.58
CA LYS A 205 -13.26 4.05 14.35
C LYS A 205 -13.41 2.81 13.45
N TYR A 206 -13.31 1.60 14.01
CA TYR A 206 -13.53 0.37 13.26
C TYR A 206 -14.95 0.29 12.70
N LYS A 207 -15.97 0.60 13.54
CA LYS A 207 -17.38 0.60 13.13
C LYS A 207 -17.63 1.61 11.99
N GLN A 208 -17.06 2.82 12.08
CA GLN A 208 -17.13 3.83 11.03
C GLN A 208 -16.47 3.35 9.75
N LEU A 209 -15.25 2.78 9.83
CA LEU A 209 -14.57 2.22 8.66
C LEU A 209 -15.43 1.13 8.02
N LYS A 210 -15.94 0.17 8.81
CA LYS A 210 -16.81 -0.90 8.31
C LYS A 210 -18.07 -0.36 7.65
N ALA A 211 -18.72 0.64 8.24
CA ALA A 211 -19.93 1.27 7.69
C ALA A 211 -19.69 2.07 6.41
N SER A 212 -18.45 2.53 6.17
CA SER A 212 -18.06 3.32 5.00
C SER A 212 -17.49 2.48 3.86
N LEU A 213 -17.36 1.16 4.01
CA LEU A 213 -16.84 0.31 2.95
C LEU A 213 -17.79 0.29 1.74
N GLY A 214 -17.21 0.51 0.57
CA GLY A 214 -17.86 0.28 -0.71
C GLY A 214 -17.83 -1.21 -1.12
N VAL A 215 -18.51 -1.51 -2.21
CA VAL A 215 -18.54 -2.88 -2.77
C VAL A 215 -17.13 -3.32 -3.15
N GLY A 216 -16.72 -4.50 -2.68
CA GLY A 216 -15.41 -5.09 -2.96
C GLY A 216 -14.25 -4.51 -2.15
N GLN A 217 -14.50 -3.55 -1.27
CA GLN A 217 -13.49 -3.08 -0.32
C GLN A 217 -13.39 -4.04 0.87
N GLN A 218 -12.18 -4.20 1.39
CA GLN A 218 -11.88 -5.02 2.56
C GLN A 218 -11.07 -4.24 3.59
N ILE A 219 -11.18 -4.67 4.83
CA ILE A 219 -10.43 -4.09 5.95
C ILE A 219 -9.08 -4.78 6.07
N MET A 220 -8.04 -3.99 6.31
CA MET A 220 -6.71 -4.42 6.73
C MET A 220 -6.55 -4.09 8.22
N LEU A 221 -6.42 -5.12 9.05
CA LEU A 221 -6.15 -4.96 10.50
C LEU A 221 -4.65 -4.76 10.73
N ILE A 222 -4.29 -3.78 11.55
CA ILE A 222 -2.90 -3.43 11.87
C ILE A 222 -2.65 -3.62 13.38
N PRO A 223 -2.44 -4.86 13.86
CA PRO A 223 -2.08 -5.07 15.25
C PRO A 223 -0.77 -4.38 15.60
N GLY A 224 -0.70 -3.73 16.73
CA GLY A 224 0.51 -3.11 17.29
C GLY A 224 1.45 -4.15 17.90
N GLY A 225 2.02 -5.02 17.07
CA GLY A 225 2.89 -6.09 17.54
C GLY A 225 4.13 -5.61 18.28
N ALA A 226 4.73 -4.49 17.86
CA ALA A 226 5.85 -3.84 18.52
C ALA A 226 5.46 -3.32 19.93
N TYR A 227 4.18 -3.09 20.18
CA TYR A 227 3.64 -2.70 21.49
C TYR A 227 3.18 -3.90 22.32
N GLY A 228 3.54 -5.12 21.95
CA GLY A 228 3.24 -6.34 22.69
C GLY A 228 1.78 -6.80 22.60
N GLN A 229 1.05 -6.40 21.55
CA GLN A 229 -0.31 -6.89 21.33
C GLN A 229 -0.31 -8.36 20.90
N ASP A 230 -1.22 -9.16 21.48
CA ASP A 230 -1.43 -10.55 21.07
C ASP A 230 -2.11 -10.60 19.68
N PRO A 231 -1.58 -11.33 18.69
CA PRO A 231 -2.20 -11.48 17.37
C PRO A 231 -3.49 -12.29 17.39
N THR A 232 -3.71 -13.17 18.38
CA THR A 232 -4.81 -14.15 18.40
C THR A 232 -6.19 -13.51 18.27
N PRO A 233 -6.54 -12.45 19.02
CA PRO A 233 -7.85 -11.80 18.85
C PRO A 233 -8.08 -11.24 17.44
N PHE A 234 -7.03 -10.72 16.80
CA PHE A 234 -7.12 -10.17 15.45
C PHE A 234 -7.34 -11.26 14.40
N ILE A 235 -6.64 -12.39 14.53
CA ILE A 235 -6.83 -13.54 13.62
C ILE A 235 -8.22 -14.15 13.81
N ASN A 236 -8.67 -14.36 15.06
CA ASN A 236 -10.00 -14.87 15.33
C ASN A 236 -11.10 -13.95 14.77
N PHE A 237 -10.91 -12.63 14.96
CA PHE A 237 -11.83 -11.65 14.42
C PHE A 237 -11.83 -11.67 12.88
N ALA A 238 -10.66 -11.70 12.25
CA ALA A 238 -10.54 -11.78 10.79
C ALA A 238 -11.23 -13.03 10.23
N ASN A 239 -11.06 -14.19 10.88
CA ASN A 239 -11.73 -15.44 10.48
C ASN A 239 -13.26 -15.39 10.61
N ALA A 240 -13.77 -14.61 11.56
CA ALA A 240 -15.20 -14.47 11.82
C ALA A 240 -15.88 -13.38 10.95
N ASN A 241 -15.10 -12.48 10.33
CA ASN A 241 -15.63 -11.30 9.64
C ASN A 241 -15.14 -11.26 8.18
N ALA A 242 -16.05 -11.46 7.25
CA ALA A 242 -15.74 -11.57 5.81
C ALA A 242 -15.18 -10.28 5.20
N GLU A 243 -15.46 -9.14 5.79
CA GLU A 243 -14.94 -7.85 5.38
C GLU A 243 -13.44 -7.64 5.68
N VAL A 244 -12.82 -8.49 6.51
CA VAL A 244 -11.39 -8.40 6.78
C VAL A 244 -10.63 -9.19 5.73
N GLY A 245 -9.81 -8.52 4.92
CA GLY A 245 -9.01 -9.11 3.85
C GLY A 245 -7.55 -9.35 4.23
N ALA A 246 -7.04 -8.61 5.23
CA ALA A 246 -5.65 -8.76 5.64
C ALA A 246 -5.45 -8.48 7.13
N VAL A 247 -4.40 -9.10 7.69
CA VAL A 247 -3.84 -8.78 9.02
C VAL A 247 -2.36 -8.49 8.82
N VAL A 248 -1.95 -7.26 9.11
CA VAL A 248 -0.61 -6.73 8.81
C VAL A 248 0.00 -6.12 10.07
N PRO A 249 0.52 -6.93 11.00
CA PRO A 249 1.09 -6.44 12.25
C PRO A 249 2.19 -5.42 12.07
N PHE A 250 2.16 -4.38 12.86
CA PHE A 250 3.23 -3.38 12.99
C PHE A 250 4.02 -3.71 14.26
N LEU A 251 5.26 -4.00 14.24
CA LEU A 251 6.30 -4.05 13.24
C LEU A 251 7.20 -5.26 13.58
N TRP A 252 7.76 -5.98 12.60
CA TRP A 252 8.58 -7.16 12.89
C TRP A 252 9.95 -6.80 13.48
N PHE A 253 10.66 -5.85 12.90
CA PHE A 253 12.02 -5.46 13.27
C PHE A 253 12.08 -4.46 14.43
N ASP A 254 13.25 -4.32 15.03
CA ASP A 254 13.53 -3.35 16.08
C ASP A 254 13.72 -1.96 15.48
N ASP A 255 12.93 -0.97 15.87
CA ASP A 255 13.11 0.40 15.44
C ASP A 255 14.11 1.14 16.35
N HIS A 256 15.36 1.17 15.90
CA HIS A 256 16.42 1.88 16.60
C HIS A 256 16.50 3.38 16.22
N THR A 257 15.67 3.85 15.29
CA THR A 257 15.71 5.24 14.80
C THR A 257 14.90 6.22 15.65
N GLY A 258 14.18 5.71 16.63
CA GLY A 258 13.51 6.53 17.63
C GLY A 258 12.10 7.01 17.27
N SER A 259 11.56 6.65 16.11
CA SER A 259 10.17 6.99 15.78
C SER A 259 9.17 6.22 16.65
N VAL A 260 9.49 4.98 16.96
CA VAL A 260 8.68 4.10 17.83
C VAL A 260 9.42 3.78 19.13
N GLY A 261 10.75 3.80 19.13
CA GLY A 261 11.60 3.58 20.33
C GLY A 261 11.40 2.21 20.97
N SER A 262 10.91 1.22 20.21
CA SER A 262 10.45 -0.06 20.74
C SER A 262 11.17 -1.24 20.08
N LEU A 263 11.25 -2.34 20.81
CA LEU A 263 11.62 -3.62 20.25
C LEU A 263 10.51 -4.11 19.33
N GLY A 264 10.88 -4.58 18.13
CA GLY A 264 9.95 -5.21 17.20
C GLY A 264 9.44 -6.55 17.72
N ILE A 265 8.49 -7.12 17.02
CA ILE A 265 7.89 -8.44 17.33
C ILE A 265 8.97 -9.51 17.52
N ARG A 266 10.03 -9.49 16.69
CA ARG A 266 11.12 -10.47 16.73
C ARG A 266 11.88 -10.48 18.08
N SER A 267 11.85 -9.37 18.83
CA SER A 267 12.69 -9.15 20.01
C SER A 267 11.89 -8.87 21.30
N ASN A 268 10.60 -8.55 21.20
CA ASN A 268 9.77 -8.15 22.36
C ASN A 268 9.05 -9.31 23.07
N GLY A 269 9.40 -10.56 22.76
CA GLY A 269 8.79 -11.75 23.35
C GLY A 269 7.52 -12.24 22.65
N MET A 270 7.03 -11.56 21.60
CA MET A 270 5.82 -11.93 20.87
C MET A 270 6.10 -12.79 19.63
N LYS A 271 7.35 -13.04 19.29
CA LYS A 271 7.79 -13.72 18.06
C LYS A 271 7.02 -15.01 17.79
N ASP A 272 6.99 -15.92 18.75
CA ASP A 272 6.38 -17.23 18.57
C ASP A 272 4.86 -17.16 18.37
N ALA A 273 4.19 -16.23 19.07
CA ALA A 273 2.76 -16.00 18.90
C ALA A 273 2.42 -15.50 17.48
N TYR A 274 3.21 -14.57 16.95
CA TYR A 274 3.03 -14.05 15.59
C TYR A 274 3.39 -15.06 14.50
N ILE A 275 4.42 -15.88 14.70
CA ILE A 275 4.75 -17.01 13.80
C ILE A 275 3.61 -18.04 13.79
N ALA A 276 3.09 -18.40 14.97
CA ALA A 276 1.97 -19.35 15.07
C ALA A 276 0.70 -18.81 14.38
N ALA A 277 0.39 -17.52 14.59
CA ALA A 277 -0.71 -16.84 13.92
C ALA A 277 -0.57 -16.89 12.39
N GLY A 278 0.61 -16.54 11.87
CA GLY A 278 0.89 -16.58 10.44
C GLY A 278 0.77 -17.98 9.85
N LYS A 279 1.35 -19.00 10.51
CA LYS A 279 1.21 -20.40 10.09
C LYS A 279 -0.24 -20.84 10.05
N SER A 280 -1.07 -20.44 11.02
CA SER A 280 -2.49 -20.79 11.04
C SER A 280 -3.25 -20.20 9.85
N VAL A 281 -2.93 -18.98 9.42
CA VAL A 281 -3.52 -18.36 8.23
C VAL A 281 -3.02 -19.04 6.95
N CYS A 282 -1.73 -19.26 6.82
CA CYS A 282 -1.13 -19.85 5.62
C CYS A 282 -1.51 -21.34 5.41
N ALA A 283 -1.88 -22.06 6.47
CA ALA A 283 -2.30 -23.47 6.35
C ALA A 283 -3.71 -23.63 5.76
N ILE A 284 -4.50 -22.54 5.72
CA ILE A 284 -5.89 -22.55 5.21
C ILE A 284 -5.92 -22.05 3.74
N SER A 285 -4.87 -21.39 3.30
CA SER A 285 -4.67 -20.86 1.94
C SER A 285 -4.07 -21.94 1.04
#